data_8acf916a05501a4379d27410d14df586
#
_entry.id   8acf916a05501a4379d27410d14df586
#
_cell.length_a   1.000
_cell.length_b   1.000
_cell.length_c   1.000
_cell.angle_alpha   90.00
_cell.angle_beta   90.00
_cell.angle_gamma   90.00
#
_symmetry.space_group_name_H-M   'P 1'
#
loop_
_entity.id
_entity.type
_entity.pdbx_description
1 polymer ?
#
loop_
_entity_poly.entity_id
_entity_poly.type
_entity_poly.pdbx_seq_one_letter_code
_entity_poly.pdbx_strand_id
1 'polypeptide(L)'
;MNTALLDLTDRLVSISDFSQGKAGKIFNDVAENNTEYIVLKNNQPTAVVVSINEYRDIQEKISKLEKLLDRIENIRLLKLAESRVDSPTSSFE
;
A
#
# COMPACT_ATOMS: atom_id res chain seq x y z
N MET A 1 9.19 10.72 2.42
CA MET A 1 8.10 10.16 3.16
C MET A 1 7.37 11.17 3.96
N ASN A 2 8.07 11.93 4.73
CA ASN A 2 7.38 12.94 5.52
C ASN A 2 6.74 14.00 4.67
N THR A 3 7.33 14.29 3.53
CA THR A 3 6.72 15.26 2.64
C THR A 3 5.40 14.77 2.12
N ALA A 4 5.23 13.47 1.93
CA ALA A 4 3.96 12.95 1.48
C ALA A 4 2.86 13.18 2.50
N LEU A 5 3.19 13.06 3.77
CA LEU A 5 2.21 13.34 4.82
C LEU A 5 1.84 14.81 4.87
N LEU A 6 2.81 15.69 4.65
CA LEU A 6 2.53 17.12 4.64
C LEU A 6 1.65 17.49 3.44
N ASP A 7 1.89 16.83 2.31
CA ASP A 7 1.08 17.13 1.14
C ASP A 7 -0.34 16.62 1.26
N LEU A 8 -0.58 15.65 2.10
CA LEU A 8 -1.91 15.09 2.25
C LEU A 8 -2.91 16.08 2.78
N THR A 9 -2.46 17.11 3.49
CA THR A 9 -3.38 18.09 4.03
C THR A 9 -4.13 18.85 2.95
N ASP A 10 -3.51 19.02 1.80
CA ASP A 10 -4.17 19.71 0.69
C ASP A 10 -5.09 18.79 -0.08
N ARG A 11 -5.08 17.52 0.22
CA ARG A 11 -5.84 16.51 -0.51
C ARG A 11 -6.91 15.88 0.34
N LEU A 12 -7.29 16.57 1.42
CA LEU A 12 -8.37 16.09 2.27
C LEU A 12 -9.69 16.62 1.72
N VAL A 13 -10.64 15.75 1.57
CA VAL A 13 -11.98 16.14 1.13
C VAL A 13 -12.97 15.50 2.06
N SER A 14 -14.05 16.21 2.35
CA SER A 14 -15.09 15.63 3.17
C SER A 14 -16.07 14.88 2.31
N ILE A 15 -16.74 13.92 2.89
CA ILE A 15 -17.71 13.13 2.13
C ILE A 15 -18.85 14.02 1.61
N SER A 16 -19.13 15.10 2.28
CA SER A 16 -20.17 16.02 1.83
C SER A 16 -19.77 16.74 0.55
N ASP A 17 -18.48 16.90 0.28
CA ASP A 17 -18.04 17.51 -0.96
C ASP A 17 -18.43 16.67 -2.15
N PHE A 18 -18.46 15.36 -2.00
CA PHE A 18 -18.90 14.49 -3.09
C PHE A 18 -20.38 14.69 -3.38
N SER A 19 -21.19 14.84 -2.35
CA SER A 19 -22.62 15.01 -2.56
C SER A 19 -22.96 16.39 -3.09
N GLN A 20 -22.01 17.34 -3.03
CA GLN A 20 -22.24 18.69 -3.53
C GLN A 20 -21.76 18.87 -4.96
N GLY A 21 -21.57 17.80 -5.68
CA GLY A 21 -21.23 17.92 -7.09
C GLY A 21 -19.75 18.01 -7.40
N LYS A 22 -18.90 17.86 -6.43
CA LYS A 22 -17.44 17.94 -6.65
C LYS A 22 -16.82 16.61 -7.01
N ALA A 23 -17.60 15.55 -7.02
CA ALA A 23 -17.06 14.21 -7.26
C ALA A 23 -16.40 14.12 -8.64
N GLY A 24 -17.05 14.64 -9.67
CA GLY A 24 -16.51 14.55 -11.01
C GLY A 24 -15.16 15.23 -11.13
N LYS A 25 -15.02 16.40 -10.52
CA LYS A 25 -13.78 17.14 -10.57
C LYS A 25 -12.68 16.40 -9.84
N ILE A 26 -12.99 15.82 -8.69
CA ILE A 26 -12.03 15.07 -7.91
C ILE A 26 -11.57 13.84 -8.67
N PHE A 27 -12.50 13.09 -9.25
CA PHE A 27 -12.16 11.89 -9.99
C PHE A 27 -11.38 12.20 -11.27
N ASN A 28 -11.68 13.32 -11.93
CA ASN A 28 -10.89 13.74 -13.08
C ASN A 28 -9.46 14.06 -12.67
N ASP A 29 -9.28 14.75 -11.56
CA ASP A 29 -7.95 15.08 -11.08
C ASP A 29 -7.19 13.80 -10.73
N VAL A 30 -7.85 12.87 -10.09
CA VAL A 30 -7.25 11.58 -9.76
C VAL A 30 -6.83 10.84 -11.02
N ALA A 31 -7.71 10.79 -12.02
CA ALA A 31 -7.44 10.04 -13.24
C ALA A 31 -6.34 10.67 -14.09
N GLU A 32 -6.33 11.99 -14.18
CA GLU A 32 -5.41 12.66 -15.08
C GLU A 32 -4.08 13.00 -14.45
N ASN A 33 -4.07 13.32 -13.19
CA ASN A 33 -2.86 13.77 -12.53
C ASN A 33 -2.34 12.79 -11.50
N ASN A 34 -2.97 11.63 -11.34
CA ASN A 34 -2.63 10.66 -10.30
C ASN A 34 -2.62 11.29 -8.92
N THR A 35 -3.50 12.24 -8.69
CA THR A 35 -3.63 12.86 -7.38
C THR A 35 -4.33 11.89 -6.44
N GLU A 36 -3.93 11.89 -5.20
CA GLU A 36 -4.57 11.05 -4.18
C GLU A 36 -5.38 11.94 -3.26
N TYR A 37 -6.54 11.48 -2.87
CA TYR A 37 -7.37 12.22 -1.93
C TYR A 37 -7.72 11.34 -0.75
N ILE A 38 -7.77 11.94 0.41
CA ILE A 38 -8.24 11.27 1.61
C ILE A 38 -9.64 11.77 1.91
N VAL A 39 -10.59 10.85 1.99
CA VAL A 39 -11.98 11.20 2.23
C VAL A 39 -12.25 11.15 3.72
N LEU A 40 -12.77 12.25 4.23
CA LEU A 40 -13.11 12.36 5.65
C LEU A 40 -14.59 12.18 5.85
N LYS A 41 -14.93 11.40 6.84
CA LYS A 41 -16.31 11.27 7.30
C LYS A 41 -16.32 11.61 8.78
N ASN A 42 -17.11 12.58 9.17
CA ASN A 42 -17.14 13.07 10.55
C ASN A 42 -15.73 13.48 11.00
N ASN A 43 -15.02 14.17 10.11
CA ASN A 43 -13.66 14.67 10.38
C ASN A 43 -12.64 13.58 10.63
N GLN A 44 -12.92 12.37 10.21
CA GLN A 44 -11.97 11.27 10.38
C GLN A 44 -11.64 10.67 9.03
N PRO A 45 -10.36 10.40 8.76
CA PRO A 45 -9.99 9.73 7.52
C PRO A 45 -10.65 8.37 7.44
N THR A 46 -11.39 8.15 6.37
CA THR A 46 -12.17 6.93 6.21
C THR A 46 -11.77 6.17 4.96
N ALA A 47 -11.37 6.86 3.91
CA ALA A 47 -11.07 6.21 2.65
C ALA A 47 -10.04 7.02 1.88
N VAL A 48 -9.41 6.38 0.92
CA VAL A 48 -8.45 7.04 0.03
C VAL A 48 -8.92 6.83 -1.39
N VAL A 49 -8.84 7.87 -2.21
CA VAL A 49 -9.15 7.78 -3.62
C VAL A 49 -7.84 7.88 -4.39
N VAL A 50 -7.55 6.86 -5.18
CA VAL A 50 -6.36 6.84 -6.03
C VAL A 50 -6.75 6.40 -7.43
N SER A 51 -5.92 6.74 -8.42
CA SER A 51 -6.20 6.31 -9.77
C SER A 51 -6.02 4.81 -9.88
N ILE A 52 -6.70 4.21 -10.86
CA ILE A 52 -6.56 2.78 -11.05
C ILE A 52 -5.14 2.42 -11.47
N ASN A 53 -4.47 3.29 -12.19
CA ASN A 53 -3.09 3.07 -12.58
C ASN A 53 -2.16 3.04 -11.36
N GLU A 54 -2.36 3.97 -10.45
CA GLU A 54 -1.56 4.02 -9.25
C GLU A 54 -1.86 2.84 -8.34
N TYR A 55 -3.12 2.45 -8.26
CA TYR A 55 -3.50 1.28 -7.47
C TYR A 55 -2.81 0.02 -8.01
N ARG A 56 -2.80 -0.14 -9.33
CA ARG A 56 -2.13 -1.28 -9.94
C ARG A 56 -0.63 -1.27 -9.67
N ASP A 57 -0.01 -0.09 -9.76
CA ASP A 57 1.41 0.03 -9.46
C ASP A 57 1.71 -0.38 -8.02
N ILE A 58 0.88 0.07 -7.10
CA ILE A 58 1.04 -0.28 -5.70
C ILE A 58 0.90 -1.79 -5.52
N GLN A 59 -0.10 -2.38 -6.15
CA GLN A 59 -0.32 -3.83 -6.05
C GLN A 59 0.84 -4.61 -6.65
N GLU A 60 1.40 -4.14 -7.75
CA GLU A 60 2.57 -4.77 -8.33
C GLU A 60 3.76 -4.70 -7.39
N LYS A 61 3.99 -3.55 -6.78
CA LYS A 61 5.09 -3.39 -5.84
C LYS A 61 4.91 -4.28 -4.63
N ILE A 62 3.71 -4.39 -4.13
CA ILE A 62 3.42 -5.27 -3.01
C ILE A 62 3.68 -6.72 -3.41
N SER A 63 3.24 -7.13 -4.58
CA SER A 63 3.46 -8.49 -5.06
C SER A 63 4.94 -8.80 -5.20
N LYS A 64 5.71 -7.87 -5.75
CA LYS A 64 7.15 -8.05 -5.88
C LYS A 64 7.82 -8.13 -4.51
N LEU A 65 7.39 -7.31 -3.59
CA LEU A 65 7.93 -7.32 -2.24
C LEU A 65 7.63 -8.64 -1.54
N GLU A 66 6.41 -9.14 -1.70
CA GLU A 66 6.04 -10.42 -1.12
C GLU A 66 6.89 -11.56 -1.67
N LYS A 67 7.13 -11.55 -2.97
CA LYS A 67 7.99 -12.57 -3.59
C LYS A 67 9.42 -12.46 -3.07
N LEU A 68 9.90 -11.23 -2.88
CA LEU A 68 11.23 -11.04 -2.36
C LEU A 68 11.34 -11.51 -0.91
N LEU A 69 10.34 -11.24 -0.11
CA LEU A 69 10.32 -11.70 1.27
C LEU A 69 10.27 -13.23 1.34
N ASP A 70 9.49 -13.85 0.47
CA ASP A 70 9.44 -15.31 0.42
C ASP A 70 10.80 -15.87 0.06
N ARG A 71 11.50 -15.24 -0.87
CA ARG A 71 12.82 -15.69 -1.28
C ARG A 71 13.82 -15.55 -0.13
N ILE A 72 13.76 -14.44 0.58
CA ILE A 72 14.64 -14.23 1.73
C ILE A 72 14.36 -15.27 2.80
N GLU A 73 13.10 -15.53 3.06
CA GLU A 73 12.71 -16.51 4.07
C GLU A 73 13.18 -17.90 3.68
N ASN A 74 13.06 -18.25 2.42
CA ASN A 74 13.53 -19.54 1.93
C ASN A 74 15.05 -19.68 2.08
N ILE A 75 15.78 -18.63 1.77
CA ILE A 75 17.22 -18.64 1.94
C ILE A 75 17.59 -18.84 3.42
N ARG A 76 16.89 -18.14 4.30
CA ARG A 76 17.15 -18.28 5.72
C ARG A 76 16.87 -19.69 6.21
N LEU A 77 15.79 -20.29 5.76
CA LEU A 77 15.46 -21.65 6.13
C LEU A 77 16.49 -22.64 5.61
N LEU A 78 16.97 -22.42 4.39
CA LEU A 78 18.00 -23.28 3.85
C LEU A 78 19.29 -23.17 4.66
N LYS A 79 19.66 -21.96 5.05
CA LYS A 79 20.85 -21.79 5.86
C LYS A 79 20.71 -22.41 7.23
N LEU A 80 19.56 -22.33 7.82
CA LEU A 80 19.31 -22.97 9.10
C LEU A 80 19.39 -24.49 8.97
N ALA A 81 18.84 -25.02 7.89
CA ALA A 81 18.90 -26.44 7.64
C ALA A 81 20.34 -26.90 7.46
N GLU A 82 21.13 -26.14 6.73
CA GLU A 82 22.53 -26.47 6.51
C GLU A 82 23.32 -26.44 7.81
N SER A 83 23.07 -25.44 8.64
CA SER A 83 23.79 -25.34 9.89
C SER A 83 23.39 -26.43 10.88
N ARG A 84 22.28 -27.09 10.65
CA ARG A 84 21.81 -28.15 11.51
C ARG A 84 22.00 -29.52 10.92
N VAL A 85 22.78 -29.60 9.91
CA VAL A 85 23.00 -30.88 9.25
C VAL A 85 23.52 -31.91 10.23
N ASP A 86 24.35 -31.50 11.17
CA ASP A 86 24.90 -32.41 12.14
C ASP A 86 23.93 -32.73 13.25
N SER A 87 22.82 -32.08 13.33
CA SER A 87 21.89 -32.28 14.41
C SER A 87 20.89 -33.33 14.01
N PRO A 88 20.87 -34.43 14.66
CA PRO A 88 19.95 -35.48 14.26
C PRO A 88 18.52 -35.14 14.49
N THR A 89 18.28 -34.17 15.33
CA THR A 89 16.93 -33.92 15.59
C THR A 89 16.41 -32.92 14.74
N SER A 90 16.62 -32.70 13.73
CA SER A 90 16.10 -31.71 12.99
C SER A 90 14.72 -31.53 13.20
N SER A 91 14.24 -31.17 13.99
CA SER A 91 12.94 -30.99 14.20
C SER A 91 12.37 -29.93 13.44
N PHE A 92 12.32 -30.02 12.31
CA PHE A 92 11.58 -29.16 11.60
C PHE A 92 10.24 -29.56 11.48
N GLU A 93 9.82 -30.60 11.98
CA GLU A 93 8.47 -30.99 11.92
C GLU A 93 7.59 -30.16 12.73
#